data_d6a38ab646268ca1751f1d44fbd33fda
#
_entry.id   d6a38ab646268ca1751f1d44fbd33fda
#
_cell.length_a   1.000
_cell.length_b   1.000
_cell.length_c   1.000
_cell.angle_alpha   90.00
_cell.angle_beta   90.00
_cell.angle_gamma   90.00
#
_symmetry.space_group_name_H-M   'P 1'
#
loop_
_entity.id
_entity.type
_entity.pdbx_description
1 polymer ?
#
loop_
_entity_poly.entity_id
_entity_poly.type
_entity_poly.pdbx_seq_one_letter_code
_entity_poly.pdbx_strand_id
1 'polypeptide(L)'
;MSGYVDAHHHIWRVQDLPWLSGPMIPRIFGPYESLQERDYLAAEYGASAAAHGFTQSVYTQANWPLERSVDEVKWVQSQHEETGWPSAIVGSADLFSPRAMETLDAQIAASPLMRGCRLQVHWHSREAFRFAKSADAMLDPVLGENLERIAERGWVFELQAFPNQLPYVKELLGSHPDVAFVIIHAGMPIEGEPWREFLHEIAQFPNLNVKLSGQGTFIHRVDPDWIKTVTQVVVDEFGSDRAMFGTNFPVESIWTDFSSLVNAWFGVLAGFPQDVQDDILGRTARRVYRLEEA
;
A
#
# COMPACT_ATOMS: atom_id res chain seq x y z
N MET A 1 20.36 10.87 12.27
CA MET A 1 19.00 10.33 12.19
C MET A 1 18.88 9.68 10.82
N SER A 2 18.52 8.41 10.76
CA SER A 2 18.14 7.78 9.49
C SER A 2 16.95 8.57 8.92
N GLY A 3 16.95 8.90 7.60
CA GLY A 3 15.87 9.67 6.97
C GLY A 3 14.50 8.96 7.03
N TYR A 4 13.47 9.60 6.52
CA TYR A 4 12.12 9.03 6.51
C TYR A 4 11.95 7.96 5.42
N VAL A 5 10.94 7.11 5.58
CA VAL A 5 10.52 6.08 4.61
C VAL A 5 9.09 6.35 4.17
N ASP A 6 8.87 6.46 2.87
CA ASP A 6 7.53 6.41 2.28
C ASP A 6 7.18 4.96 1.98
N ALA A 7 6.33 4.35 2.80
CA ALA A 7 5.99 2.93 2.67
C ALA A 7 4.93 2.63 1.60
N HIS A 8 4.43 3.63 0.87
CA HIS A 8 3.41 3.41 -0.16
C HIS A 8 3.38 4.53 -1.18
N HIS A 9 3.98 4.31 -2.33
CA HIS A 9 3.84 5.19 -3.49
C HIS A 9 3.76 4.38 -4.78
N HIS A 10 3.44 5.06 -5.88
CA HIS A 10 3.43 4.50 -7.22
C HIS A 10 4.27 5.36 -8.15
N ILE A 11 4.78 4.75 -9.20
CA ILE A 11 5.29 5.40 -10.41
C ILE A 11 4.69 4.68 -11.60
N TRP A 12 4.50 5.36 -12.72
CA TRP A 12 3.92 4.74 -13.91
C TRP A 12 4.20 5.47 -15.22
N ARG A 13 4.01 4.74 -16.30
CA ARG A 13 3.75 5.29 -17.63
C ARG A 13 2.30 5.01 -17.97
N VAL A 14 1.56 6.01 -18.38
CA VAL A 14 0.12 5.91 -18.67
C VAL A 14 -0.20 4.79 -19.66
N GLN A 15 0.64 4.65 -20.71
CA GLN A 15 0.47 3.63 -21.76
C GLN A 15 0.50 2.18 -21.26
N ASP A 16 1.14 1.91 -20.12
CA ASP A 16 1.28 0.56 -19.55
C ASP A 16 0.11 0.17 -18.65
N LEU A 17 -0.75 1.13 -18.29
CA LEU A 17 -1.86 0.96 -17.36
C LEU A 17 -3.20 1.09 -18.08
N PRO A 18 -3.89 -0.01 -18.39
CA PRO A 18 -5.19 0.05 -19.07
C PRO A 18 -6.23 0.90 -18.38
N TRP A 19 -6.17 1.00 -17.05
CA TRP A 19 -7.08 1.84 -16.28
C TRP A 19 -6.80 3.36 -16.41
N LEU A 20 -5.57 3.75 -16.83
CA LEU A 20 -5.21 5.14 -17.15
C LEU A 20 -5.31 5.43 -18.65
N SER A 21 -4.87 4.53 -19.52
CA SER A 21 -4.85 4.74 -20.96
C SER A 21 -6.20 4.46 -21.64
N GLY A 22 -7.11 3.77 -20.95
CA GLY A 22 -8.44 3.41 -21.43
C GLY A 22 -9.54 4.37 -20.99
N PRO A 23 -10.82 4.03 -21.25
CA PRO A 23 -11.96 4.78 -20.76
C PRO A 23 -11.96 4.82 -19.23
N MET A 24 -12.35 5.96 -18.66
CA MET A 24 -12.48 6.10 -17.22
C MET A 24 -13.53 5.16 -16.67
N ILE A 25 -13.20 4.43 -15.62
CA ILE A 25 -14.11 3.59 -14.86
C ILE A 25 -14.29 4.15 -13.45
N PRO A 26 -15.50 4.05 -12.85
CA PRO A 26 -15.73 4.53 -11.49
C PRO A 26 -14.75 3.91 -10.50
N ARG A 27 -14.11 4.78 -9.67
CA ARG A 27 -13.18 4.38 -8.60
C ARG A 27 -13.56 5.09 -7.31
N ILE A 28 -13.15 4.53 -6.17
CA ILE A 28 -13.39 5.11 -4.85
C ILE A 28 -12.82 6.51 -4.70
N PHE A 29 -11.70 6.80 -5.37
CA PHE A 29 -11.05 8.09 -5.36
C PHE A 29 -11.67 9.12 -6.35
N GLY A 30 -12.84 8.79 -6.93
CA GLY A 30 -13.56 9.70 -7.82
C GLY A 30 -12.96 9.84 -9.22
N PRO A 31 -13.29 10.91 -9.93
CA PRO A 31 -12.75 11.22 -11.24
C PRO A 31 -11.23 11.43 -11.20
N TYR A 32 -10.50 10.88 -12.19
CA TYR A 32 -9.03 10.85 -12.21
C TYR A 32 -8.43 11.26 -13.56
N GLU A 33 -9.09 12.15 -14.30
CA GLU A 33 -8.62 12.66 -15.58
C GLU A 33 -7.18 13.18 -15.50
N SER A 34 -6.84 13.89 -14.41
CA SER A 34 -5.49 14.42 -14.20
C SER A 34 -4.40 13.35 -14.14
N LEU A 35 -4.73 12.13 -13.71
CA LEU A 35 -3.77 11.02 -13.70
C LEU A 35 -3.56 10.39 -15.08
N GLN A 36 -4.49 10.59 -16.03
CA GLN A 36 -4.42 10.10 -17.40
C GLN A 36 -3.57 10.98 -18.31
N GLU A 37 -3.25 12.20 -17.85
CA GLU A 37 -2.61 13.22 -18.71
C GLU A 37 -1.11 12.99 -18.88
N ARG A 38 -0.45 12.33 -17.92
CA ARG A 38 1.00 12.20 -17.93
C ARG A 38 1.55 11.01 -17.16
N ASP A 39 2.74 10.61 -17.55
CA ASP A 39 3.56 9.68 -16.78
C ASP A 39 4.00 10.32 -15.46
N TYR A 40 4.23 9.47 -14.46
CA TYR A 40 4.83 9.87 -13.20
C TYR A 40 6.01 8.96 -12.88
N LEU A 41 7.23 9.47 -13.01
CA LEU A 41 8.45 8.68 -13.00
C LEU A 41 9.24 8.79 -11.70
N ALA A 42 10.15 7.86 -11.47
CA ALA A 42 10.94 7.82 -10.24
C ALA A 42 11.81 9.07 -10.02
N ALA A 43 12.28 9.71 -11.07
CA ALA A 43 13.05 10.95 -10.95
C ALA A 43 12.24 12.10 -10.36
N GLU A 44 10.97 12.26 -10.77
CA GLU A 44 10.07 13.27 -10.24
C GLU A 44 9.66 12.94 -8.80
N TYR A 45 9.28 11.69 -8.56
CA TYR A 45 8.97 11.19 -7.22
C TYR A 45 10.15 11.42 -6.26
N GLY A 46 11.34 10.93 -6.63
CA GLY A 46 12.55 11.01 -5.81
C GLY A 46 12.97 12.44 -5.48
N ALA A 47 12.85 13.38 -6.43
CA ALA A 47 13.13 14.78 -6.18
C ALA A 47 12.17 15.37 -5.13
N SER A 48 10.88 15.06 -5.22
CA SER A 48 9.87 15.48 -4.25
C SER A 48 10.08 14.85 -2.88
N ALA A 49 10.35 13.53 -2.83
CA ALA A 49 10.58 12.78 -1.61
C ALA A 49 11.85 13.26 -0.88
N ALA A 50 12.97 13.38 -1.58
CA ALA A 50 14.25 13.86 -1.01
C ALA A 50 14.14 15.27 -0.43
N ALA A 51 13.40 16.18 -1.09
CA ALA A 51 13.16 17.53 -0.60
C ALA A 51 12.43 17.59 0.76
N HIS A 52 11.75 16.50 1.15
CA HIS A 52 11.02 16.37 2.42
C HIS A 52 11.69 15.40 3.40
N GLY A 53 12.95 15.01 3.16
CA GLY A 53 13.73 14.17 4.09
C GLY A 53 13.48 12.68 3.98
N PHE A 54 12.74 12.21 2.97
CA PHE A 54 12.66 10.78 2.67
C PHE A 54 13.99 10.32 2.04
N THR A 55 14.49 9.19 2.50
CA THR A 55 15.71 8.56 1.98
C THR A 55 15.44 7.17 1.40
N GLN A 56 14.29 6.60 1.69
CA GLN A 56 13.86 5.29 1.22
C GLN A 56 12.37 5.29 0.89
N SER A 57 11.96 4.38 0.00
CA SER A 57 10.55 4.19 -0.30
C SER A 57 10.22 2.76 -0.72
N VAL A 58 8.93 2.42 -0.60
CA VAL A 58 8.37 1.16 -1.06
C VAL A 58 7.39 1.44 -2.20
N TYR A 59 7.77 1.02 -3.40
CA TYR A 59 6.86 1.00 -4.54
C TYR A 59 5.81 -0.09 -4.34
N THR A 60 4.55 0.27 -4.50
CA THR A 60 3.45 -0.69 -4.55
C THR A 60 2.92 -0.78 -5.98
N GLN A 61 2.73 -1.99 -6.50
CA GLN A 61 2.25 -2.26 -7.87
C GLN A 61 1.10 -1.32 -8.29
N ALA A 62 1.08 -0.90 -9.57
CA ALA A 62 0.19 0.13 -10.08
C ALA A 62 -0.97 -0.40 -10.94
N ASN A 63 -1.34 -1.68 -10.79
CA ASN A 63 -2.36 -2.36 -11.59
C ASN A 63 -2.02 -2.47 -13.09
N TRP A 64 -0.79 -2.86 -13.40
CA TRP A 64 -0.49 -3.40 -14.71
C TRP A 64 -1.32 -4.67 -14.96
N PRO A 65 -1.57 -5.06 -16.22
CA PRO A 65 -2.14 -6.38 -16.50
C PRO A 65 -1.33 -7.47 -15.81
N LEU A 66 -1.99 -8.42 -15.16
CA LEU A 66 -1.30 -9.46 -14.37
C LEU A 66 -0.30 -10.28 -15.21
N GLU A 67 -0.60 -10.49 -16.49
CA GLU A 67 0.31 -11.13 -17.45
C GLU A 67 1.58 -10.32 -17.75
N ARG A 68 1.57 -9.03 -17.43
CA ARG A 68 2.71 -8.11 -17.57
C ARG A 68 3.35 -7.72 -16.24
N SER A 69 3.00 -8.38 -15.15
CA SER A 69 3.49 -8.03 -13.80
C SER A 69 5.01 -8.19 -13.64
N VAL A 70 5.64 -9.09 -14.41
CA VAL A 70 7.10 -9.21 -14.48
C VAL A 70 7.73 -8.02 -15.22
N ASP A 71 7.07 -7.52 -16.26
CA ASP A 71 7.54 -6.33 -16.99
C ASP A 71 7.43 -5.07 -16.13
N GLU A 72 6.39 -4.97 -15.29
CA GLU A 72 6.27 -3.91 -14.27
C GLU A 72 7.50 -3.89 -13.38
N VAL A 73 7.87 -5.04 -12.79
CA VAL A 73 9.03 -5.16 -11.90
C VAL A 73 10.34 -4.82 -12.62
N LYS A 74 10.55 -5.30 -13.84
CA LYS A 74 11.73 -4.96 -14.65
C LYS A 74 11.83 -3.46 -14.90
N TRP A 75 10.69 -2.83 -15.22
CA TRP A 75 10.66 -1.39 -15.46
C TRP A 75 10.94 -0.61 -14.17
N VAL A 76 10.35 -0.98 -13.04
CA VAL A 76 10.62 -0.33 -11.75
C VAL A 76 12.09 -0.53 -11.35
N GLN A 77 12.67 -1.70 -11.61
CA GLN A 77 14.10 -1.93 -11.39
C GLN A 77 14.97 -0.98 -12.24
N SER A 78 14.63 -0.76 -13.51
CA SER A 78 15.36 0.21 -14.34
C SER A 78 15.25 1.64 -13.80
N GLN A 79 14.09 2.02 -13.27
CA GLN A 79 13.91 3.32 -12.61
C GLN A 79 14.78 3.45 -11.35
N HIS A 80 14.90 2.37 -10.57
CA HIS A 80 15.83 2.35 -9.43
C HIS A 80 17.28 2.51 -9.86
N GLU A 81 17.72 1.82 -10.90
CA GLU A 81 19.10 1.91 -11.42
C GLU A 81 19.45 3.32 -11.90
N GLU A 82 18.49 4.05 -12.45
CA GLU A 82 18.67 5.41 -12.94
C GLU A 82 18.65 6.46 -11.81
N THR A 83 17.85 6.25 -10.75
CA THR A 83 17.50 7.32 -9.78
C THR A 83 17.81 7.00 -8.34
N GLY A 84 18.03 5.72 -7.99
CA GLY A 84 18.08 5.23 -6.62
C GLY A 84 16.71 4.98 -5.98
N TRP A 85 15.60 5.22 -6.69
CA TRP A 85 14.23 5.02 -6.20
C TRP A 85 13.45 3.99 -7.04
N PRO A 86 12.60 3.16 -6.39
CA PRO A 86 12.36 2.95 -4.94
C PRO A 86 13.42 2.06 -4.28
N SER A 87 13.34 1.89 -2.94
CA SER A 87 14.22 1.00 -2.16
C SER A 87 13.67 -0.43 -2.04
N ALA A 88 12.37 -0.62 -2.24
CA ALA A 88 11.72 -1.92 -2.25
C ALA A 88 10.54 -1.95 -3.21
N ILE A 89 10.17 -3.14 -3.65
CA ILE A 89 9.06 -3.39 -4.59
C ILE A 89 8.07 -4.37 -3.94
N VAL A 90 6.79 -3.99 -3.94
CA VAL A 90 5.65 -4.87 -3.73
C VAL A 90 5.02 -5.10 -5.10
N GLY A 91 5.25 -6.27 -5.66
CA GLY A 91 4.75 -6.65 -6.99
C GLY A 91 3.33 -7.20 -6.97
N SER A 92 2.90 -7.77 -8.08
CA SER A 92 1.61 -8.43 -8.21
C SER A 92 1.73 -9.77 -8.93
N ALA A 93 0.85 -10.72 -8.57
CA ALA A 93 0.67 -11.96 -9.31
C ALA A 93 -0.80 -12.40 -9.19
N ASP A 94 -1.26 -13.24 -10.10
CA ASP A 94 -2.55 -13.90 -9.95
C ASP A 94 -2.46 -15.00 -8.88
N LEU A 95 -2.68 -14.61 -7.62
CA LEU A 95 -2.60 -15.55 -6.49
C LEU A 95 -3.78 -16.53 -6.43
N PHE A 96 -4.79 -16.39 -7.27
CA PHE A 96 -5.82 -17.41 -7.48
C PHE A 96 -5.36 -18.52 -8.44
N SER A 97 -4.19 -18.37 -9.05
CA SER A 97 -3.59 -19.35 -9.93
C SER A 97 -2.60 -20.24 -9.17
N PRO A 98 -2.62 -21.58 -9.36
CA PRO A 98 -1.58 -22.48 -8.82
C PRO A 98 -0.18 -22.20 -9.41
N ARG A 99 -0.10 -21.39 -10.47
CA ARG A 99 1.15 -20.97 -11.11
C ARG A 99 1.66 -19.61 -10.64
N ALA A 100 1.04 -19.00 -9.63
CA ALA A 100 1.45 -17.68 -9.11
C ALA A 100 2.95 -17.62 -8.75
N MET A 101 3.49 -18.70 -8.22
CA MET A 101 4.90 -18.77 -7.80
C MET A 101 5.87 -18.67 -8.98
N GLU A 102 5.52 -19.15 -10.17
CA GLU A 102 6.35 -18.99 -11.37
C GLU A 102 6.52 -17.49 -11.71
N THR A 103 5.43 -16.71 -11.58
CA THR A 103 5.46 -15.25 -11.78
C THR A 103 6.31 -14.56 -10.72
N LEU A 104 6.13 -14.92 -9.42
CA LEU A 104 6.89 -14.32 -8.33
C LEU A 104 8.39 -14.66 -8.42
N ASP A 105 8.74 -15.88 -8.80
CA ASP A 105 10.14 -16.27 -9.03
C ASP A 105 10.77 -15.50 -10.20
N ALA A 106 10.01 -15.25 -11.27
CA ALA A 106 10.47 -14.40 -12.37
C ALA A 106 10.64 -12.92 -11.93
N GLN A 107 9.82 -12.44 -11.01
CA GLN A 107 9.99 -11.09 -10.43
C GLN A 107 11.23 -11.00 -9.53
N ILE A 108 11.53 -12.05 -8.72
CA ILE A 108 12.78 -12.12 -7.95
C ILE A 108 13.99 -12.07 -8.87
N ALA A 109 13.95 -12.83 -9.98
CA ALA A 109 15.03 -12.82 -10.95
C ALA A 109 15.18 -11.46 -11.67
N ALA A 110 14.09 -10.69 -11.77
CA ALA A 110 14.07 -9.37 -12.40
C ALA A 110 14.56 -8.24 -11.46
N SER A 111 14.38 -8.38 -10.12
CA SER A 111 14.77 -7.34 -9.17
C SER A 111 15.08 -7.91 -7.78
N PRO A 112 16.25 -7.55 -7.19
CA PRO A 112 16.58 -7.87 -5.80
C PRO A 112 15.78 -7.02 -4.80
N LEU A 113 15.03 -6.02 -5.26
CA LEU A 113 14.23 -5.12 -4.42
C LEU A 113 12.87 -5.72 -4.03
N MET A 114 12.51 -6.90 -4.52
CA MET A 114 11.25 -7.54 -4.19
C MET A 114 11.14 -7.83 -2.69
N ARG A 115 10.04 -7.34 -2.06
CA ARG A 115 9.78 -7.53 -0.63
C ARG A 115 8.37 -8.00 -0.32
N GLY A 116 7.49 -8.04 -1.31
CA GLY A 116 6.11 -8.43 -1.08
C GLY A 116 5.29 -8.57 -2.34
N CYS A 117 4.03 -8.96 -2.14
CA CYS A 117 3.03 -9.05 -3.19
C CYS A 117 1.74 -8.38 -2.73
N ARG A 118 1.04 -7.74 -3.66
CA ARG A 118 -0.30 -7.22 -3.47
C ARG A 118 -1.24 -7.77 -4.54
N LEU A 119 -2.34 -8.38 -4.10
CA LEU A 119 -3.49 -8.67 -4.94
C LEU A 119 -4.72 -8.01 -4.32
N GLN A 120 -5.48 -7.28 -5.13
CA GLN A 120 -6.64 -6.56 -4.64
C GLN A 120 -7.82 -7.52 -4.46
N VAL A 121 -8.17 -7.80 -3.20
CA VAL A 121 -9.26 -8.69 -2.78
C VAL A 121 -10.41 -7.94 -2.09
N HIS A 122 -10.38 -6.61 -2.14
CA HIS A 122 -11.42 -5.80 -1.52
C HIS A 122 -12.74 -5.89 -2.30
N TRP A 123 -13.81 -5.96 -1.52
CA TRP A 123 -15.17 -6.03 -2.04
C TRP A 123 -16.11 -5.15 -1.23
N HIS A 124 -17.01 -4.46 -1.93
CA HIS A 124 -18.05 -3.64 -1.33
C HIS A 124 -19.35 -3.75 -2.12
N SER A 125 -20.49 -3.48 -1.50
CA SER A 125 -21.80 -3.45 -2.18
C SER A 125 -21.88 -2.35 -3.24
N ARG A 126 -21.22 -1.21 -3.02
CA ARG A 126 -21.05 -0.14 -4.02
C ARG A 126 -20.06 -0.61 -5.10
N GLU A 127 -20.49 -0.63 -6.36
CA GLU A 127 -19.71 -1.16 -7.48
C GLU A 127 -18.37 -0.42 -7.67
N ALA A 128 -18.36 0.91 -7.55
CA ALA A 128 -17.13 1.72 -7.66
C ALA A 128 -16.05 1.39 -6.62
N PHE A 129 -16.40 0.67 -5.54
CA PHE A 129 -15.51 0.27 -4.47
C PHE A 129 -15.12 -1.20 -4.56
N ARG A 130 -15.58 -1.90 -5.60
CA ARG A 130 -15.40 -3.34 -5.76
C ARG A 130 -14.24 -3.63 -6.71
N PHE A 131 -13.38 -4.54 -6.29
CA PHE A 131 -12.35 -5.11 -7.15
C PHE A 131 -12.51 -6.64 -7.24
N ALA A 132 -12.65 -7.32 -6.12
CA ALA A 132 -12.91 -8.75 -6.07
C ALA A 132 -14.34 -9.12 -6.56
N LYS A 133 -14.50 -10.35 -6.99
CA LYS A 133 -15.80 -10.89 -7.48
C LYS A 133 -16.80 -11.09 -6.34
N SER A 134 -16.32 -11.42 -5.13
CA SER A 134 -17.13 -11.65 -3.94
C SER A 134 -16.40 -11.16 -2.68
N ALA A 135 -17.16 -11.01 -1.58
CA ALA A 135 -16.61 -10.52 -0.32
C ALA A 135 -15.63 -11.53 0.34
N ASP A 136 -15.83 -12.80 0.08
CA ASP A 136 -15.07 -13.94 0.59
C ASP A 136 -13.94 -14.41 -0.34
N ALA A 137 -13.70 -13.71 -1.45
CA ALA A 137 -12.68 -14.10 -2.42
C ALA A 137 -11.28 -14.29 -1.79
N MET A 138 -11.01 -13.60 -0.69
CA MET A 138 -9.74 -13.73 0.04
C MET A 138 -9.58 -15.07 0.77
N LEU A 139 -10.62 -15.91 0.85
CA LEU A 139 -10.60 -17.25 1.45
C LEU A 139 -10.45 -18.36 0.41
N ASP A 140 -10.14 -18.03 -0.84
CA ASP A 140 -9.87 -19.04 -1.86
C ASP A 140 -8.70 -19.93 -1.43
N PRO A 141 -8.85 -21.27 -1.44
CA PRO A 141 -7.80 -22.19 -0.99
C PRO A 141 -6.47 -22.04 -1.74
N VAL A 142 -6.52 -21.74 -3.05
CA VAL A 142 -5.29 -21.53 -3.86
C VAL A 142 -4.60 -20.24 -3.46
N LEU A 143 -5.35 -19.20 -3.14
CA LEU A 143 -4.80 -17.98 -2.56
C LEU A 143 -4.09 -18.31 -1.24
N GLY A 144 -4.73 -19.07 -0.34
CA GLY A 144 -4.15 -19.46 0.95
C GLY A 144 -2.82 -20.19 0.79
N GLU A 145 -2.76 -21.22 -0.07
CA GLU A 145 -1.51 -21.95 -0.39
C GLU A 145 -0.41 -21.01 -0.92
N ASN A 146 -0.77 -20.04 -1.75
CA ASN A 146 0.19 -19.07 -2.29
C ASN A 146 0.66 -18.07 -1.24
N LEU A 147 -0.19 -17.68 -0.26
CA LEU A 147 0.20 -16.85 0.87
C LEU A 147 1.25 -17.52 1.76
N GLU A 148 1.12 -18.82 2.03
CA GLU A 148 2.13 -19.58 2.77
C GLU A 148 3.49 -19.56 2.06
N ARG A 149 3.49 -19.71 0.75
CA ARG A 149 4.71 -19.64 -0.07
C ARG A 149 5.31 -18.22 -0.12
N ILE A 150 4.48 -17.16 0.00
CA ILE A 150 4.95 -15.78 0.17
C ILE A 150 5.64 -15.64 1.52
N ALA A 151 5.07 -16.22 2.59
CA ALA A 151 5.69 -16.22 3.92
C ALA A 151 7.04 -16.96 3.95
N GLU A 152 7.15 -18.11 3.29
CA GLU A 152 8.42 -18.86 3.15
C GLU A 152 9.56 -18.02 2.55
N ARG A 153 9.22 -17.04 1.68
CA ARG A 153 10.19 -16.07 1.13
C ARG A 153 10.49 -14.92 2.10
N GLY A 154 9.79 -14.87 3.23
CA GLY A 154 9.82 -13.77 4.19
C GLY A 154 9.24 -12.48 3.59
N TRP A 155 8.36 -12.56 2.62
CA TRP A 155 7.70 -11.42 2.01
C TRP A 155 6.43 -11.03 2.74
N VAL A 156 5.99 -9.80 2.53
CA VAL A 156 4.70 -9.33 3.03
C VAL A 156 3.59 -9.55 1.98
N PHE A 157 2.37 -9.75 2.45
CA PHE A 157 1.18 -9.61 1.62
C PHE A 157 0.45 -8.32 1.98
N GLU A 158 0.32 -7.40 1.01
CA GLU A 158 -0.45 -6.18 1.20
C GLU A 158 -1.94 -6.45 0.97
N LEU A 159 -2.70 -6.33 2.03
CA LEU A 159 -4.14 -6.56 2.07
C LEU A 159 -4.90 -5.24 1.93
N GLN A 160 -5.87 -5.22 1.04
CA GLN A 160 -6.87 -4.17 0.96
C GLN A 160 -8.25 -4.79 1.24
N ALA A 161 -8.94 -4.28 2.25
CA ALA A 161 -10.25 -4.79 2.65
C ALA A 161 -11.09 -3.68 3.27
N PHE A 162 -12.42 -3.79 3.14
CA PHE A 162 -13.39 -2.90 3.75
C PHE A 162 -13.95 -3.47 5.07
N PRO A 163 -14.53 -2.63 5.95
CA PRO A 163 -15.14 -3.07 7.20
C PRO A 163 -16.20 -4.18 7.03
N ASN A 164 -16.96 -4.17 5.94
CA ASN A 164 -17.96 -5.21 5.65
C ASN A 164 -17.35 -6.59 5.35
N GLN A 165 -16.04 -6.68 5.16
CA GLN A 165 -15.30 -7.93 4.99
C GLN A 165 -14.70 -8.48 6.30
N LEU A 166 -15.01 -7.88 7.45
CA LEU A 166 -14.43 -8.25 8.76
C LEU A 166 -14.40 -9.77 9.03
N PRO A 167 -15.49 -10.54 8.84
CA PRO A 167 -15.43 -11.99 9.11
C PRO A 167 -14.37 -12.72 8.30
N TYR A 168 -14.25 -12.37 7.03
CA TYR A 168 -13.29 -13.00 6.09
C TYR A 168 -11.86 -12.56 6.36
N VAL A 169 -11.64 -11.29 6.74
CA VAL A 169 -10.31 -10.79 7.14
C VAL A 169 -9.83 -11.51 8.40
N LYS A 170 -10.69 -11.69 9.41
CA LYS A 170 -10.34 -12.43 10.64
C LYS A 170 -9.98 -13.88 10.34
N GLU A 171 -10.74 -14.55 9.48
CA GLU A 171 -10.46 -15.91 9.06
C GLU A 171 -9.14 -16.02 8.31
N LEU A 172 -8.88 -15.11 7.35
CA LEU A 172 -7.63 -15.07 6.59
C LEU A 172 -6.42 -14.90 7.52
N LEU A 173 -6.44 -13.89 8.40
CA LEU A 173 -5.33 -13.60 9.31
C LEU A 173 -5.09 -14.73 10.31
N GLY A 174 -6.17 -15.33 10.85
CA GLY A 174 -6.09 -16.41 11.82
C GLY A 174 -5.63 -17.74 11.22
N SER A 175 -5.99 -18.02 9.96
CA SER A 175 -5.60 -19.25 9.26
C SER A 175 -4.16 -19.23 8.75
N HIS A 176 -3.55 -18.03 8.64
CA HIS A 176 -2.20 -17.86 8.11
C HIS A 176 -1.30 -17.06 9.08
N PRO A 177 -1.02 -17.57 10.29
CA PRO A 177 -0.30 -16.82 11.33
C PRO A 177 1.16 -16.49 10.97
N ASP A 178 1.77 -17.24 10.08
CA ASP A 178 3.17 -17.06 9.63
C ASP A 178 3.29 -16.05 8.48
N VAL A 179 2.17 -15.62 7.88
CA VAL A 179 2.16 -14.60 6.83
C VAL A 179 2.22 -13.22 7.46
N ALA A 180 3.19 -12.40 7.05
CA ALA A 180 3.25 -11.00 7.40
C ALA A 180 2.27 -10.19 6.54
N PHE A 181 1.14 -9.80 7.12
CA PHE A 181 0.16 -8.96 6.45
C PHE A 181 0.41 -7.47 6.69
N VAL A 182 0.08 -6.67 5.68
CA VAL A 182 0.05 -5.21 5.79
C VAL A 182 -1.28 -4.71 5.25
N ILE A 183 -2.18 -4.25 6.13
CA ILE A 183 -3.42 -3.62 5.66
C ILE A 183 -3.12 -2.20 5.19
N ILE A 184 -3.52 -1.88 3.96
CA ILE A 184 -3.26 -0.57 3.37
C ILE A 184 -4.37 0.43 3.68
N HIS A 185 -4.06 1.71 3.55
CA HIS A 185 -5.01 2.82 3.67
C HIS A 185 -5.81 2.80 4.98
N ALA A 186 -5.12 2.47 6.10
CA ALA A 186 -5.72 2.38 7.43
C ALA A 186 -7.02 1.54 7.49
N GLY A 187 -7.11 0.46 6.67
CA GLY A 187 -8.32 -0.37 6.63
C GLY A 187 -9.54 0.33 6.02
N MET A 188 -9.31 1.26 5.07
CA MET A 188 -10.36 1.87 4.25
C MET A 188 -11.42 2.64 5.07
N PRO A 189 -11.07 3.77 5.73
CA PRO A 189 -11.96 4.53 6.61
C PRO A 189 -13.03 5.31 5.82
N ILE A 190 -14.16 4.70 5.57
CA ILE A 190 -15.31 5.30 4.89
C ILE A 190 -16.29 5.84 5.93
N GLU A 191 -16.76 7.07 5.73
CA GLU A 191 -17.76 7.68 6.60
C GLU A 191 -19.05 6.86 6.62
N GLY A 192 -19.58 6.62 7.83
CA GLY A 192 -20.79 5.82 8.06
C GLY A 192 -20.57 4.30 8.11
N GLU A 193 -19.36 3.82 7.84
CA GLU A 193 -18.98 2.41 8.00
C GLU A 193 -18.43 2.13 9.41
N PRO A 194 -18.52 0.90 9.94
CA PRO A 194 -18.01 0.54 11.28
C PRO A 194 -16.49 0.35 11.28
N TRP A 195 -15.75 1.33 10.75
CA TRP A 195 -14.30 1.25 10.55
C TRP A 195 -13.50 1.11 11.84
N ARG A 196 -13.90 1.81 12.94
CA ARG A 196 -13.20 1.70 14.22
C ARG A 196 -13.31 0.30 14.83
N GLU A 197 -14.51 -0.28 14.77
CA GLU A 197 -14.76 -1.65 15.20
C GLU A 197 -13.95 -2.64 14.35
N PHE A 198 -13.92 -2.42 13.05
CA PHE A 198 -13.10 -3.21 12.14
C PHE A 198 -11.62 -3.20 12.55
N LEU A 199 -11.03 -2.02 12.77
CA LEU A 199 -9.63 -1.91 13.20
C LEU A 199 -9.38 -2.57 14.55
N HIS A 200 -10.27 -2.35 15.53
CA HIS A 200 -10.18 -2.98 16.84
C HIS A 200 -10.09 -4.51 16.75
N GLU A 201 -10.97 -5.10 15.96
CA GLU A 201 -11.03 -6.55 15.77
C GLU A 201 -9.81 -7.14 15.07
N ILE A 202 -9.32 -6.48 14.01
CA ILE A 202 -8.17 -7.00 13.25
C ILE A 202 -6.82 -6.67 13.90
N ALA A 203 -6.73 -5.65 14.74
CA ALA A 203 -5.51 -5.31 15.46
C ALA A 203 -5.07 -6.40 16.46
N GLN A 204 -5.98 -7.31 16.83
CA GLN A 204 -5.68 -8.44 17.70
C GLN A 204 -4.75 -9.48 17.05
N PHE A 205 -4.58 -9.43 15.74
CA PHE A 205 -3.70 -10.36 15.01
C PHE A 205 -2.27 -9.79 14.97
N PRO A 206 -1.27 -10.49 15.58
CA PRO A 206 0.10 -9.96 15.68
C PRO A 206 0.84 -9.97 14.35
N ASN A 207 0.37 -10.74 13.37
CA ASN A 207 0.92 -10.83 12.03
C ASN A 207 0.43 -9.72 11.08
N LEU A 208 -0.35 -8.72 11.59
CA LEU A 208 -0.87 -7.61 10.82
C LEU A 208 -0.19 -6.29 11.18
N ASN A 209 0.32 -5.60 10.18
CA ASN A 209 0.78 -4.20 10.23
C ASN A 209 -0.18 -3.32 9.43
N VAL A 210 -0.07 -2.00 9.56
CA VAL A 210 -1.00 -1.04 8.92
C VAL A 210 -0.26 0.12 8.25
N LYS A 211 -0.70 0.49 7.05
CA LYS A 211 -0.24 1.70 6.35
C LYS A 211 -1.18 2.86 6.60
N LEU A 212 -0.65 3.94 7.11
CA LEU A 212 -1.27 5.26 7.19
C LEU A 212 -1.06 5.96 5.83
N SER A 213 -1.89 5.64 4.85
CA SER A 213 -1.81 6.13 3.47
C SER A 213 -3.21 6.31 2.89
N GLY A 214 -3.36 7.08 1.83
CA GLY A 214 -4.59 7.17 1.06
C GLY A 214 -5.79 7.78 1.79
N GLN A 215 -5.60 8.61 2.82
CA GLN A 215 -6.72 9.21 3.56
C GLN A 215 -7.55 10.17 2.68
N GLY A 216 -6.92 10.84 1.73
CA GLY A 216 -7.60 11.67 0.73
C GLY A 216 -8.54 10.88 -0.16
N THR A 217 -8.24 9.61 -0.42
CA THR A 217 -9.03 8.69 -1.25
C THR A 217 -10.51 8.62 -0.83
N PHE A 218 -10.80 8.77 0.47
CA PHE A 218 -12.17 8.59 0.99
C PHE A 218 -12.93 9.90 1.17
N ILE A 219 -12.21 11.01 1.34
CA ILE A 219 -12.79 12.33 1.62
C ILE A 219 -12.54 13.35 0.50
N HIS A 220 -11.75 12.98 -0.51
CA HIS A 220 -11.40 13.77 -1.70
C HIS A 220 -10.79 15.14 -1.37
N ARG A 221 -9.97 15.19 -0.32
CA ARG A 221 -9.20 16.35 0.13
C ARG A 221 -8.13 15.96 1.13
N VAL A 222 -7.19 16.85 1.38
CA VAL A 222 -6.30 16.77 2.54
C VAL A 222 -6.97 17.46 3.72
N ASP A 223 -7.11 16.76 4.84
CA ASP A 223 -7.77 17.25 6.05
C ASP A 223 -6.94 16.84 7.29
N PRO A 224 -6.21 17.79 7.91
CA PRO A 224 -5.37 17.47 9.07
C PRO A 224 -6.14 16.89 10.27
N ASP A 225 -7.39 17.28 10.51
CA ASP A 225 -8.20 16.75 11.60
C ASP A 225 -8.59 15.29 11.32
N TRP A 226 -8.87 14.96 10.05
CA TRP A 226 -9.11 13.59 9.63
C TRP A 226 -7.84 12.73 9.73
N ILE A 227 -6.71 13.23 9.24
CA ILE A 227 -5.40 12.58 9.37
C ILE A 227 -5.10 12.29 10.85
N LYS A 228 -5.29 13.27 11.73
CA LYS A 228 -5.11 13.12 13.17
C LYS A 228 -6.02 12.05 13.75
N THR A 229 -7.30 12.07 13.39
CA THR A 229 -8.28 11.09 13.86
C THR A 229 -7.90 9.66 13.46
N VAL A 230 -7.55 9.46 12.19
CA VAL A 230 -7.15 8.14 11.68
C VAL A 230 -5.84 7.67 12.33
N THR A 231 -4.85 8.55 12.44
CA THR A 231 -3.56 8.22 13.08
C THR A 231 -3.76 7.83 14.54
N GLN A 232 -4.57 8.60 15.31
CA GLN A 232 -4.81 8.31 16.71
C GLN A 232 -5.45 6.92 16.88
N VAL A 233 -6.50 6.60 16.11
CA VAL A 233 -7.15 5.29 16.18
C VAL A 233 -6.18 4.17 15.84
N VAL A 234 -5.36 4.33 14.80
CA VAL A 234 -4.37 3.32 14.42
C VAL A 234 -3.33 3.13 15.51
N VAL A 235 -2.82 4.21 16.10
CA VAL A 235 -1.83 4.12 17.19
C VAL A 235 -2.44 3.49 18.45
N ASP A 236 -3.68 3.83 18.79
CA ASP A 236 -4.36 3.26 19.95
C ASP A 236 -4.62 1.75 19.80
N GLU A 237 -4.96 1.27 18.60
CA GLU A 237 -5.32 -0.14 18.37
C GLU A 237 -4.11 -1.03 18.01
N PHE A 238 -3.19 -0.53 17.18
CA PHE A 238 -2.05 -1.32 16.67
C PHE A 238 -0.74 -1.05 17.41
N GLY A 239 -0.60 0.12 18.05
CA GLY A 239 0.70 0.65 18.43
C GLY A 239 1.43 1.30 17.25
N SER A 240 2.42 2.17 17.54
CA SER A 240 3.22 2.82 16.50
C SER A 240 4.17 1.86 15.80
N ASP A 241 4.63 0.84 16.49
CA ASP A 241 5.55 -0.18 15.98
C ASP A 241 4.93 -1.11 14.92
N ARG A 242 3.60 -1.05 14.71
CA ARG A 242 2.91 -1.72 13.61
C ARG A 242 2.33 -0.77 12.57
N ALA A 243 2.52 0.55 12.73
CA ALA A 243 2.02 1.57 11.82
C ALA A 243 3.14 2.19 10.98
N MET A 244 2.89 2.48 9.70
CA MET A 244 3.85 3.10 8.80
C MET A 244 3.19 4.10 7.87
N PHE A 245 3.86 5.21 7.62
CA PHE A 245 3.41 6.27 6.71
C PHE A 245 3.60 5.88 5.24
N GLY A 246 2.68 6.32 4.38
CA GLY A 246 2.83 6.26 2.94
C GLY A 246 2.07 7.39 2.24
N THR A 247 2.69 8.00 1.23
CA THR A 247 2.09 9.15 0.52
C THR A 247 0.91 8.78 -0.35
N ASN A 248 0.85 7.55 -0.86
CA ASN A 248 -0.06 7.13 -1.92
C ASN A 248 0.06 8.01 -3.20
N PHE A 249 1.22 8.67 -3.38
CA PHE A 249 1.45 9.50 -4.56
C PHE A 249 1.78 8.63 -5.79
N PRO A 250 1.32 9.00 -6.99
CA PRO A 250 0.62 10.21 -7.34
C PRO A 250 -0.92 10.16 -7.28
N VAL A 251 -1.54 9.11 -6.72
CA VAL A 251 -3.01 9.04 -6.62
C VAL A 251 -3.57 10.25 -5.84
N GLU A 252 -2.94 10.64 -4.75
CA GLU A 252 -3.33 11.81 -3.96
C GLU A 252 -3.20 13.15 -4.73
N SER A 253 -2.48 13.18 -5.87
CA SER A 253 -2.38 14.40 -6.69
C SER A 253 -3.70 14.85 -7.32
N ILE A 254 -4.73 14.01 -7.26
CA ILE A 254 -6.09 14.40 -7.65
C ILE A 254 -6.61 15.58 -6.78
N TRP A 255 -6.17 15.65 -5.52
CA TRP A 255 -6.69 16.65 -4.56
C TRP A 255 -5.63 17.59 -4.00
N THR A 256 -4.34 17.26 -4.16
CA THR A 256 -3.26 18.01 -3.50
C THR A 256 -1.93 17.83 -4.21
N ASP A 257 -0.97 18.68 -3.92
CA ASP A 257 0.44 18.45 -4.29
C ASP A 257 1.18 17.66 -3.21
N PHE A 258 2.36 17.11 -3.58
CA PHE A 258 3.20 16.30 -2.70
C PHE A 258 3.59 17.04 -1.42
N SER A 259 4.02 18.29 -1.55
CA SER A 259 4.47 19.10 -0.40
C SER A 259 3.34 19.39 0.58
N SER A 260 2.17 19.76 0.08
CA SER A 260 0.98 20.02 0.89
C SER A 260 0.55 18.77 1.67
N LEU A 261 0.55 17.60 1.02
CA LEU A 261 0.23 16.33 1.67
C LEU A 261 1.22 16.02 2.80
N VAL A 262 2.51 16.02 2.49
CA VAL A 262 3.57 15.66 3.46
C VAL A 262 3.61 16.65 4.62
N ASN A 263 3.46 17.93 4.37
CA ASN A 263 3.42 18.95 5.42
C ASN A 263 2.20 18.80 6.34
N ALA A 264 1.04 18.42 5.81
CA ALA A 264 -0.13 18.13 6.63
C ALA A 264 0.13 16.91 7.56
N TRP A 265 0.73 15.85 7.04
CA TRP A 265 1.12 14.70 7.84
C TRP A 265 2.15 15.04 8.92
N PHE A 266 3.22 15.74 8.56
CA PHE A 266 4.26 16.13 9.51
C PHE A 266 3.71 17.05 10.59
N GLY A 267 2.81 17.99 10.22
CA GLY A 267 2.12 18.84 11.19
C GLY A 267 1.29 18.08 12.20
N VAL A 268 0.60 17.02 11.75
CA VAL A 268 -0.17 16.13 12.65
C VAL A 268 0.76 15.29 13.52
N LEU A 269 1.76 14.65 12.92
CA LEU A 269 2.69 13.76 13.64
C LEU A 269 3.53 14.51 14.67
N ALA A 270 3.84 15.79 14.47
CA ALA A 270 4.53 16.62 15.45
C ALA A 270 3.78 16.73 16.80
N GLY A 271 2.50 16.41 16.83
CA GLY A 271 1.70 16.34 18.06
C GLY A 271 1.83 15.00 18.82
N PHE A 272 2.52 14.01 18.27
CA PHE A 272 2.76 12.70 18.90
C PHE A 272 4.15 12.63 19.56
N PRO A 273 4.39 11.71 20.52
CA PRO A 273 5.71 11.45 21.07
C PRO A 273 6.76 11.13 19.98
N GLN A 274 8.02 11.45 20.23
CA GLN A 274 9.09 11.30 19.23
C GLN A 274 9.29 9.83 18.78
N ASP A 275 9.16 8.89 19.69
CA ASP A 275 9.25 7.46 19.38
C ASP A 275 8.13 6.98 18.45
N VAL A 276 6.91 7.51 18.63
CA VAL A 276 5.76 7.27 17.72
C VAL A 276 6.03 7.85 16.34
N GLN A 277 6.58 9.07 16.26
CA GLN A 277 6.97 9.69 14.99
C GLN A 277 8.03 8.86 14.27
N ASP A 278 9.07 8.44 14.98
CA ASP A 278 10.17 7.65 14.42
C ASP A 278 9.69 6.28 13.91
N ASP A 279 8.76 5.65 14.61
CA ASP A 279 8.15 4.39 14.17
C ASP A 279 7.38 4.59 12.87
N ILE A 280 6.41 5.50 12.87
CA ILE A 280 5.53 5.73 11.73
C ILE A 280 6.30 6.22 10.51
N LEU A 281 7.28 7.12 10.69
CA LEU A 281 8.02 7.72 9.59
C LEU A 281 9.22 6.89 9.11
N GLY A 282 9.52 5.74 9.75
CA GLY A 282 10.67 4.98 9.26
C GLY A 282 10.91 3.61 9.88
N ARG A 283 11.02 3.48 11.20
CA ARG A 283 11.44 2.22 11.84
C ARG A 283 10.55 1.04 11.49
N THR A 284 9.23 1.24 11.53
CA THR A 284 8.27 0.18 11.20
C THR A 284 8.40 -0.28 9.75
N ALA A 285 8.47 0.65 8.80
CA ALA A 285 8.63 0.30 7.39
C ALA A 285 9.96 -0.43 7.11
N ARG A 286 11.07 0.02 7.72
CA ARG A 286 12.36 -0.66 7.58
C ARG A 286 12.30 -2.09 8.08
N ARG A 287 11.72 -2.32 9.25
CA ARG A 287 11.55 -3.65 9.81
C ARG A 287 10.67 -4.54 8.93
N VAL A 288 9.50 -4.04 8.53
CA VAL A 288 8.50 -4.82 7.79
C VAL A 288 8.98 -5.19 6.39
N TYR A 289 9.59 -4.24 5.67
CA TYR A 289 10.11 -4.47 4.31
C TYR A 289 11.59 -4.82 4.29
N ARG A 290 12.24 -4.97 5.45
CA ARG A 290 13.66 -5.33 5.57
C ARG A 290 14.54 -4.41 4.71
N LEU A 291 14.33 -3.11 4.84
CA LEU A 291 15.16 -2.11 4.18
C LEU A 291 16.48 -2.00 4.94
N GLU A 292 17.58 -1.93 4.21
CA GLU A 292 18.90 -1.68 4.82
C GLU A 292 18.92 -0.30 5.45
N GLU A 293 19.70 -0.13 6.51
CA GLU A 293 19.92 1.21 7.10
C GLU A 293 20.64 2.08 6.08
N ALA A 294 20.06 3.27 5.79
CA ALA A 294 20.59 4.23 4.82
C ALA A 294 21.77 5.01 5.37
#